data_200f2384007fc181bb3e0068a0f1f176
#
_entry.id   200f2384007fc181bb3e0068a0f1f176
#
_cell.length_a   1.000
_cell.length_b   1.000
_cell.length_c   1.000
_cell.angle_alpha   90.00
_cell.angle_beta   90.00
_cell.angle_gamma   90.00
#
_symmetry.space_group_name_H-M   'P 1'
#
loop_
_entity.id
_entity.type
_entity.pdbx_description
1 polymer ?
#
loop_
_entity_poly.entity_id
_entity_poly.type
_entity_poly.pdbx_seq_one_letter_code
_entity_poly.pdbx_strand_id
1 'polypeptide(L)'
;MDEEYIIRIANGLFDEAYMAKRYLLTMEQMRSCTAKYRDEMSHSFAFYNDAYSAMVYATTMALARYYDDDSDSIGWKKLYNDFANYVNRMPSNDTYRIEIKLCDVYLFSENKEFYDRLQDEKEKCVWNNFQTCGIMMEMKPKECLYYYKKKKKPLNKHLSNLSKQRNKAFAHNDGVLCFDYEGIDSAFPLDLDAMTALTDYALEFSRFVIAYITGTVKMIPGKNDNDLENTLLLVKNAMESSEIPQQKVRAH
;
A
#
# COMPACT_ATOMS: atom_id res chain seq x y z
N MET A 1 29.24 4.77 -2.95
CA MET A 1 27.90 4.78 -3.57
C MET A 1 27.41 6.21 -3.46
N ASP A 2 26.92 6.71 -4.54
CA ASP A 2 26.52 8.11 -4.68
C ASP A 2 25.15 8.30 -4.00
N GLU A 3 25.03 9.33 -3.19
CA GLU A 3 23.80 9.74 -2.50
C GLU A 3 22.67 10.01 -3.50
N GLU A 4 23.02 10.74 -4.58
CA GLU A 4 22.08 11.06 -5.66
C GLU A 4 21.49 9.80 -6.31
N TYR A 5 22.29 8.75 -6.45
CA TYR A 5 21.83 7.46 -6.98
C TYR A 5 20.80 6.79 -6.06
N ILE A 6 21.04 6.79 -4.72
CA ILE A 6 20.09 6.21 -3.76
C ILE A 6 18.79 7.01 -3.76
N ILE A 7 18.85 8.34 -3.79
CA ILE A 7 17.69 9.23 -3.86
C ILE A 7 16.86 8.94 -5.12
N ARG A 8 17.51 8.78 -6.26
CA ARG A 8 16.83 8.48 -7.54
C ARG A 8 16.09 7.15 -7.48
N ILE A 9 16.72 6.10 -6.94
CA ILE A 9 16.06 4.80 -6.75
C ILE A 9 14.88 4.93 -5.80
N ALA A 10 15.09 5.57 -4.64
CA ALA A 10 14.04 5.72 -3.63
C ALA A 10 12.83 6.50 -4.17
N ASN A 11 13.05 7.56 -4.96
CA ASN A 11 11.97 8.31 -5.60
C ASN A 11 11.22 7.45 -6.63
N GLY A 12 11.91 6.73 -7.50
CA GLY A 12 11.25 5.86 -8.49
C GLY A 12 10.39 4.78 -7.82
N LEU A 13 10.92 4.13 -6.78
CA LEU A 13 10.18 3.13 -6.01
C LEU A 13 9.02 3.74 -5.20
N PHE A 14 9.21 4.95 -4.67
CA PHE A 14 8.12 5.68 -4.01
C PHE A 14 6.98 5.98 -4.99
N ASP A 15 7.29 6.44 -6.19
CA ASP A 15 6.29 6.80 -7.20
C ASP A 15 5.49 5.56 -7.65
N GLU A 16 6.12 4.39 -7.81
CA GLU A 16 5.44 3.12 -8.07
C GLU A 16 4.46 2.75 -6.93
N ALA A 17 4.93 2.82 -5.69
CA ALA A 17 4.09 2.54 -4.52
C ALA A 17 2.96 3.57 -4.34
N TYR A 18 3.22 4.84 -4.70
CA TYR A 18 2.24 5.93 -4.67
C TYR A 18 1.08 5.66 -5.65
N MET A 19 1.41 5.24 -6.88
CA MET A 19 0.39 4.88 -7.86
C MET A 19 -0.41 3.64 -7.43
N ALA A 20 0.26 2.61 -6.89
CA ALA A 20 -0.41 1.45 -6.31
C ALA A 20 -1.41 1.86 -5.21
N LYS A 21 -1.02 2.77 -4.31
CA LYS A 21 -1.91 3.27 -3.25
C LYS A 21 -3.13 3.99 -3.80
N ARG A 22 -2.96 4.82 -4.84
CA ARG A 22 -4.08 5.50 -5.49
C ARG A 22 -5.09 4.52 -6.07
N TYR A 23 -4.62 3.48 -6.76
CA TYR A 23 -5.49 2.43 -7.30
C TYR A 23 -6.25 1.69 -6.19
N LEU A 24 -5.56 1.34 -5.10
CA LEU A 24 -6.20 0.67 -3.95
C LEU A 24 -7.30 1.53 -3.34
N LEU A 25 -7.05 2.82 -3.11
CA LEU A 25 -8.06 3.75 -2.58
C LEU A 25 -9.27 3.87 -3.51
N THR A 26 -9.05 3.88 -4.83
CA THR A 26 -10.16 3.91 -5.82
C THR A 26 -10.94 2.59 -5.79
N MET A 27 -10.26 1.44 -5.70
CA MET A 27 -10.91 0.13 -5.58
C MET A 27 -11.75 0.02 -4.29
N GLU A 28 -11.25 0.54 -3.17
CA GLU A 28 -12.01 0.62 -1.91
C GLU A 28 -13.29 1.47 -2.06
N GLN A 29 -13.20 2.62 -2.74
CA GLN A 29 -14.38 3.45 -3.05
C GLN A 29 -15.38 2.68 -3.91
N MET A 30 -14.94 2.03 -4.98
CA MET A 30 -15.81 1.23 -5.85
C MET A 30 -16.53 0.14 -5.05
N ARG A 31 -15.83 -0.58 -4.19
CA ARG A 31 -16.43 -1.60 -3.33
C ARG A 31 -17.45 -1.02 -2.36
N SER A 32 -17.14 0.09 -1.72
CA SER A 32 -18.07 0.75 -0.78
C SER A 32 -19.32 1.28 -1.49
N CYS A 33 -19.19 1.75 -2.72
CA CYS A 33 -20.31 2.24 -3.52
C CYS A 33 -21.18 1.11 -4.08
N THR A 34 -20.63 -0.10 -4.31
CA THR A 34 -21.37 -1.20 -4.95
C THR A 34 -22.64 -1.60 -4.17
N ALA A 35 -22.59 -1.58 -2.84
CA ALA A 35 -23.77 -1.91 -2.02
C ALA A 35 -24.81 -0.79 -2.00
N LYS A 36 -24.38 0.47 -2.09
CA LYS A 36 -25.25 1.67 -1.94
C LYS A 36 -25.83 2.15 -3.26
N TYR A 37 -25.10 1.97 -4.36
CA TYR A 37 -25.40 2.49 -5.70
C TYR A 37 -25.39 1.37 -6.76
N ARG A 38 -25.96 0.21 -6.40
CA ARG A 38 -25.95 -0.98 -7.26
C ARG A 38 -26.64 -0.74 -8.60
N ASP A 39 -27.79 -0.06 -8.57
CA ASP A 39 -28.60 0.17 -9.76
C ASP A 39 -27.91 1.19 -10.68
N GLU A 40 -27.36 2.26 -10.15
CA GLU A 40 -26.62 3.26 -10.88
C GLU A 40 -25.36 2.68 -11.54
N MET A 41 -24.61 1.85 -10.82
CA MET A 41 -23.41 1.17 -11.35
C MET A 41 -23.77 0.09 -12.38
N SER A 42 -24.95 -0.52 -12.30
CA SER A 42 -25.38 -1.55 -13.25
C SER A 42 -25.56 -1.01 -14.67
N HIS A 43 -25.87 0.27 -14.85
CA HIS A 43 -25.97 0.89 -16.16
C HIS A 43 -24.63 0.97 -16.93
N SER A 44 -23.52 0.85 -16.21
CA SER A 44 -22.17 0.85 -16.79
C SER A 44 -21.31 -0.29 -16.19
N PHE A 45 -21.92 -1.44 -15.93
CA PHE A 45 -21.29 -2.56 -15.24
C PHE A 45 -19.96 -2.98 -15.87
N ALA A 46 -19.91 -3.12 -17.21
CA ALA A 46 -18.71 -3.49 -17.92
C ALA A 46 -17.56 -2.49 -17.66
N PHE A 47 -17.85 -1.18 -17.70
CA PHE A 47 -16.86 -0.15 -17.42
C PHE A 47 -16.28 -0.26 -16.00
N TYR A 48 -17.14 -0.42 -14.98
CA TYR A 48 -16.67 -0.54 -13.60
C TYR A 48 -15.88 -1.83 -13.37
N ASN A 49 -16.31 -2.94 -13.97
CA ASN A 49 -15.62 -4.21 -13.85
C ASN A 49 -14.24 -4.16 -14.53
N ASP A 50 -14.16 -3.61 -15.74
CA ASP A 50 -12.91 -3.49 -16.49
C ASP A 50 -11.95 -2.51 -15.79
N ALA A 51 -12.46 -1.38 -15.28
CA ALA A 51 -11.66 -0.41 -14.52
C ALA A 51 -11.09 -1.04 -13.24
N TYR A 52 -11.91 -1.79 -12.49
CA TYR A 52 -11.47 -2.49 -11.29
C TYR A 52 -10.38 -3.52 -11.61
N SER A 53 -10.59 -4.34 -12.62
CA SER A 53 -9.64 -5.36 -13.07
C SER A 53 -8.31 -4.74 -13.52
N ALA A 54 -8.37 -3.63 -14.28
CA ALA A 54 -7.19 -2.89 -14.70
C ALA A 54 -6.39 -2.34 -13.51
N MET A 55 -7.08 -1.84 -12.47
CA MET A 55 -6.43 -1.34 -11.25
C MET A 55 -5.80 -2.47 -10.44
N VAL A 56 -6.44 -3.63 -10.32
CA VAL A 56 -5.85 -4.83 -9.70
C VAL A 56 -4.56 -5.21 -10.43
N TYR A 57 -4.61 -5.31 -11.76
CA TYR A 57 -3.44 -5.61 -12.58
C TYR A 57 -2.33 -4.59 -12.38
N ALA A 58 -2.63 -3.30 -12.48
CA ALA A 58 -1.64 -2.24 -12.36
C ALA A 58 -0.99 -2.21 -10.96
N THR A 59 -1.78 -2.42 -9.91
CA THR A 59 -1.29 -2.52 -8.52
C THR A 59 -0.37 -3.72 -8.35
N THR A 60 -0.78 -4.89 -8.82
CA THR A 60 0.02 -6.12 -8.75
C THR A 60 1.36 -5.94 -9.46
N MET A 61 1.37 -5.34 -10.65
CA MET A 61 2.60 -5.11 -11.41
C MET A 61 3.51 -4.06 -10.79
N ALA A 62 2.96 -2.98 -10.23
CA ALA A 62 3.73 -1.98 -9.50
C ALA A 62 4.41 -2.59 -8.26
N LEU A 63 3.66 -3.35 -7.46
CA LEU A 63 4.21 -4.06 -6.31
C LEU A 63 5.24 -5.13 -6.71
N ALA A 64 4.99 -5.86 -7.79
CA ALA A 64 5.93 -6.85 -8.28
C ALA A 64 7.28 -6.23 -8.69
N ARG A 65 7.27 -5.05 -9.34
CA ARG A 65 8.51 -4.29 -9.63
C ARG A 65 9.18 -3.78 -8.36
N TYR A 66 8.40 -3.24 -7.42
CA TYR A 66 8.94 -2.76 -6.15
C TYR A 66 9.67 -3.85 -5.36
N TYR A 67 9.10 -5.06 -5.30
CA TYR A 67 9.64 -6.19 -4.54
C TYR A 67 10.46 -7.18 -5.37
N ASP A 68 10.82 -6.82 -6.59
CA ASP A 68 11.63 -7.68 -7.42
C ASP A 68 13.01 -7.93 -6.76
N ASP A 69 13.32 -9.21 -6.57
CA ASP A 69 14.56 -9.68 -5.91
C ASP A 69 15.65 -10.08 -6.93
N ASP A 70 15.41 -9.91 -8.22
CA ASP A 70 16.39 -10.20 -9.26
C ASP A 70 17.65 -9.32 -9.05
N SER A 71 18.81 -9.90 -9.30
CA SER A 71 20.11 -9.23 -9.10
C SER A 71 20.25 -7.95 -9.93
N ASP A 72 19.63 -7.91 -11.10
CA ASP A 72 19.73 -6.81 -12.06
C ASP A 72 18.56 -5.81 -11.92
N SER A 73 17.56 -6.13 -11.10
CA SER A 73 16.40 -5.27 -10.91
C SER A 73 16.64 -4.18 -9.89
N ILE A 74 15.96 -3.03 -10.11
CA ILE A 74 15.89 -1.93 -9.15
C ILE A 74 14.64 -2.12 -8.29
N GLY A 75 14.79 -2.86 -7.17
CA GLY A 75 13.70 -3.14 -6.25
C GLY A 75 14.06 -2.82 -4.80
N TRP A 76 13.16 -3.19 -3.88
CA TRP A 76 13.34 -2.98 -2.44
C TRP A 76 14.67 -3.49 -1.90
N LYS A 77 15.10 -4.70 -2.32
CA LYS A 77 16.32 -5.33 -1.83
C LYS A 77 17.56 -4.50 -2.16
N LYS A 78 17.60 -3.98 -3.38
CA LYS A 78 18.69 -3.10 -3.81
C LYS A 78 18.69 -1.80 -3.03
N LEU A 79 17.53 -1.12 -2.92
CA LEU A 79 17.41 0.11 -2.14
C LEU A 79 17.82 -0.10 -0.68
N TYR A 80 17.35 -1.19 -0.05
CA TYR A 80 17.69 -1.51 1.33
C TYR A 80 19.20 -1.70 1.52
N ASN A 81 19.86 -2.49 0.65
CA ASN A 81 21.28 -2.76 0.75
C ASN A 81 22.12 -1.50 0.49
N ASP A 82 21.76 -0.73 -0.52
CA ASP A 82 22.47 0.47 -0.89
C ASP A 82 22.36 1.53 0.21
N PHE A 83 21.18 1.69 0.79
CA PHE A 83 20.94 2.57 1.91
C PHE A 83 21.64 2.08 3.20
N ALA A 84 21.63 0.79 3.50
CA ALA A 84 22.36 0.23 4.63
C ALA A 84 23.89 0.48 4.52
N ASN A 85 24.45 0.34 3.31
CA ASN A 85 25.84 0.66 3.05
C ASN A 85 26.14 2.16 3.24
N TYR A 86 25.23 3.03 2.81
CA TYR A 86 25.33 4.48 3.02
C TYR A 86 25.35 4.82 4.51
N VAL A 87 24.38 4.34 5.29
CA VAL A 87 24.29 4.54 6.75
C VAL A 87 25.52 4.03 7.50
N ASN A 88 26.13 2.93 7.04
CA ASN A 88 27.35 2.39 7.67
C ASN A 88 28.58 3.24 7.39
N ARG A 89 28.66 3.92 6.25
CA ARG A 89 29.80 4.79 5.87
C ARG A 89 29.69 6.20 6.44
N MET A 90 28.47 6.66 6.67
CA MET A 90 28.15 7.99 7.19
C MET A 90 27.45 7.83 8.55
N PRO A 91 28.17 7.44 9.61
CA PRO A 91 27.57 7.30 10.92
C PRO A 91 27.08 8.68 11.39
N SER A 92 25.79 8.82 11.54
CA SER A 92 25.14 10.01 12.09
C SER A 92 24.70 9.72 13.54
N ASN A 93 24.83 10.74 14.40
CA ASN A 93 24.24 10.72 15.73
C ASN A 93 22.79 11.23 15.71
N ASP A 94 22.29 11.63 14.54
CA ASP A 94 20.93 12.11 14.40
C ASP A 94 19.94 10.99 14.73
N THR A 95 18.82 11.38 15.30
CA THR A 95 17.69 10.50 15.58
C THR A 95 16.53 10.87 14.67
N TYR A 96 15.74 9.86 14.32
CA TYR A 96 14.56 10.00 13.47
C TYR A 96 13.35 9.56 14.26
N ARG A 97 12.29 10.35 14.18
CA ARG A 97 11.00 9.98 14.78
C ARG A 97 10.26 9.06 13.84
N ILE A 98 10.03 7.84 14.30
CA ILE A 98 9.28 6.82 13.57
C ILE A 98 8.09 6.39 14.41
N GLU A 99 6.90 6.37 13.81
CA GLU A 99 5.71 5.79 14.42
C GLU A 99 5.75 4.28 14.27
N ILE A 100 5.79 3.57 15.42
CA ILE A 100 5.69 2.11 15.48
C ILE A 100 4.26 1.77 15.88
N LYS A 101 3.54 1.07 15.00
CA LYS A 101 2.18 0.60 15.30
C LYS A 101 2.20 -0.34 16.50
N LEU A 102 1.20 -0.24 17.37
CA LEU A 102 1.11 -1.09 18.57
C LEU A 102 1.10 -2.59 18.21
N CYS A 103 0.51 -2.95 17.07
CA CYS A 103 0.52 -4.33 16.56
C CYS A 103 1.89 -4.83 16.12
N ASP A 104 2.85 -3.93 15.88
CA ASP A 104 4.20 -4.28 15.41
C ASP A 104 5.22 -4.44 16.56
N VAL A 105 4.84 -4.08 17.79
CA VAL A 105 5.77 -4.11 18.96
C VAL A 105 6.36 -5.50 19.19
N TYR A 106 5.60 -6.57 18.98
CA TYR A 106 6.07 -7.94 19.14
C TYR A 106 7.23 -8.33 18.20
N LEU A 107 7.37 -7.64 17.06
CA LEU A 107 8.44 -7.89 16.09
C LEU A 107 9.85 -7.67 16.68
N PHE A 108 9.92 -6.97 17.82
CA PHE A 108 11.16 -6.56 18.46
C PHE A 108 11.52 -7.38 19.68
N SER A 109 10.73 -8.39 20.04
CA SER A 109 10.94 -9.23 21.24
C SER A 109 12.33 -9.90 21.31
N GLU A 110 12.98 -10.10 20.16
CA GLU A 110 14.33 -10.66 20.07
C GLU A 110 15.45 -9.65 20.47
N ASN A 111 15.17 -8.34 20.43
CA ASN A 111 16.10 -7.29 20.84
C ASN A 111 15.60 -6.68 22.15
N LYS A 112 16.08 -7.19 23.27
CA LYS A 112 15.60 -6.83 24.61
C LYS A 112 15.69 -5.32 24.88
N GLU A 113 16.84 -4.69 24.59
CA GLU A 113 17.03 -3.26 24.85
C GLU A 113 16.02 -2.40 24.07
N PHE A 114 15.83 -2.71 22.78
CA PHE A 114 14.87 -2.01 21.94
C PHE A 114 13.42 -2.28 22.38
N TYR A 115 13.12 -3.51 22.73
CA TYR A 115 11.80 -3.92 23.21
C TYR A 115 11.44 -3.25 24.53
N ASP A 116 12.37 -3.19 25.50
CA ASP A 116 12.15 -2.54 26.79
C ASP A 116 11.87 -1.04 26.59
N ARG A 117 12.63 -0.35 25.72
CA ARG A 117 12.36 1.05 25.34
C ARG A 117 10.98 1.24 24.72
N LEU A 118 10.54 0.30 23.86
CA LEU A 118 9.19 0.32 23.28
C LEU A 118 8.10 0.17 24.33
N GLN A 119 8.29 -0.72 25.30
CA GLN A 119 7.33 -0.91 26.40
C GLN A 119 7.23 0.34 27.28
N ASP A 120 8.36 0.96 27.62
CA ASP A 120 8.39 2.21 28.39
C ASP A 120 7.62 3.33 27.66
N GLU A 121 7.81 3.50 26.37
CA GLU A 121 7.07 4.51 25.59
C GLU A 121 5.58 4.15 25.43
N LYS A 122 5.24 2.87 25.31
CA LYS A 122 3.85 2.40 25.32
C LYS A 122 3.15 2.71 26.62
N GLU A 123 3.79 2.48 27.76
CA GLU A 123 3.24 2.81 29.07
C GLU A 123 3.00 4.31 29.21
N LYS A 124 3.92 5.16 28.77
CA LYS A 124 3.73 6.62 28.75
C LYS A 124 2.53 7.04 27.90
N CYS A 125 2.30 6.40 26.75
CA CYS A 125 1.15 6.67 25.88
C CYS A 125 -0.17 6.29 26.56
N VAL A 126 -0.24 5.15 27.24
CA VAL A 126 -1.43 4.69 27.97
C VAL A 126 -1.78 5.65 29.11
N TRP A 127 -0.79 6.12 29.87
CA TRP A 127 -0.99 7.07 30.96
C TRP A 127 -1.58 8.41 30.52
N ASN A 128 -1.28 8.84 29.31
CA ASN A 128 -1.74 10.12 28.77
C ASN A 128 -3.11 10.05 28.07
N ASN A 129 -3.85 8.95 28.19
CA ASN A 129 -5.17 8.76 27.55
C ASN A 129 -5.20 9.01 26.02
N PHE A 130 -4.04 8.95 25.36
CA PHE A 130 -4.02 9.03 23.90
C PHE A 130 -4.43 7.68 23.31
N GLN A 131 -5.55 7.64 22.63
CA GLN A 131 -5.91 6.55 21.70
C GLN A 131 -4.98 6.63 20.47
N THR A 132 -3.68 6.45 20.67
CA THR A 132 -2.73 6.43 19.57
C THR A 132 -2.63 5.02 19.01
N CYS A 133 -2.80 4.88 17.71
CA CYS A 133 -2.58 3.60 17.01
C CYS A 133 -1.10 3.22 16.96
N GLY A 134 -0.18 4.08 17.42
CA GLY A 134 1.26 3.90 17.35
C GLY A 134 2.04 4.67 18.41
N ILE A 135 3.28 4.27 18.60
CA ILE A 135 4.25 4.84 19.53
C ILE A 135 5.28 5.61 18.72
N MET A 136 5.48 6.90 19.04
CA MET A 136 6.54 7.69 18.42
C MET A 136 7.88 7.40 19.09
N MET A 137 8.80 6.78 18.34
CA MET A 137 10.13 6.43 18.81
C MET A 137 11.19 7.29 18.14
N GLU A 138 12.13 7.80 18.94
CA GLU A 138 13.38 8.37 18.42
C GLU A 138 14.38 7.23 18.21
N MET A 139 14.82 7.05 16.97
CA MET A 139 15.64 5.92 16.55
C MET A 139 16.86 6.39 15.78
N LYS A 140 18.00 5.74 16.02
CA LYS A 140 19.20 5.91 15.20
C LYS A 140 19.00 5.25 13.82
N PRO A 141 19.74 5.67 12.78
CA PRO A 141 19.59 5.11 11.43
C PRO A 141 19.65 3.58 11.35
N LYS A 142 20.56 2.96 12.11
CA LYS A 142 20.68 1.48 12.16
C LYS A 142 19.47 0.82 12.82
N GLU A 143 18.88 1.45 13.82
CA GLU A 143 17.65 0.96 14.46
C GLU A 143 16.46 1.07 13.50
N CYS A 144 16.39 2.16 12.70
CA CYS A 144 15.38 2.31 11.65
C CYS A 144 15.50 1.21 10.59
N LEU A 145 16.72 0.92 10.12
CA LEU A 145 16.94 -0.19 9.19
C LEU A 145 16.54 -1.54 9.78
N TYR A 146 16.86 -1.79 11.04
CA TYR A 146 16.42 -2.98 11.76
C TYR A 146 14.90 -3.06 11.84
N TYR A 147 14.23 -1.95 12.18
CA TYR A 147 12.77 -1.85 12.19
C TYR A 147 12.16 -2.27 10.85
N TYR A 148 12.56 -1.62 9.76
CA TYR A 148 12.01 -1.93 8.44
C TYR A 148 12.30 -3.37 8.00
N LYS A 149 13.47 -3.91 8.32
CA LYS A 149 13.78 -5.32 8.06
C LYS A 149 12.84 -6.26 8.81
N LYS A 150 12.54 -5.98 10.08
CA LYS A 150 11.62 -6.78 10.89
C LYS A 150 10.18 -6.64 10.40
N LYS A 151 9.74 -5.41 10.11
CA LYS A 151 8.39 -5.10 9.59
C LYS A 151 8.10 -5.79 8.25
N LYS A 152 9.11 -6.08 7.43
CA LYS A 152 8.96 -6.83 6.18
C LYS A 152 8.66 -8.31 6.41
N LYS A 153 9.14 -8.93 7.50
CA LYS A 153 9.03 -10.39 7.71
C LYS A 153 7.59 -10.93 7.64
N PRO A 154 6.58 -10.32 8.29
CA PRO A 154 5.20 -10.77 8.20
C PRO A 154 4.64 -10.76 6.77
N LEU A 155 5.18 -9.91 5.89
CA LEU A 155 4.74 -9.77 4.51
C LEU A 155 5.26 -10.87 3.58
N ASN A 156 6.17 -11.74 4.03
CA ASN A 156 6.81 -12.74 3.17
C ASN A 156 5.81 -13.70 2.49
N LYS A 157 4.70 -14.04 3.15
CA LYS A 157 3.64 -14.86 2.54
C LYS A 157 2.99 -14.12 1.37
N HIS A 158 2.64 -12.86 1.57
CA HIS A 158 2.05 -12.01 0.52
C HIS A 158 3.04 -11.77 -0.63
N LEU A 159 4.33 -11.59 -0.34
CA LEU A 159 5.38 -11.46 -1.34
C LEU A 159 5.54 -12.73 -2.19
N SER A 160 5.46 -13.91 -1.55
CA SER A 160 5.48 -15.19 -2.27
C SER A 160 4.27 -15.31 -3.22
N ASN A 161 3.07 -14.95 -2.76
CA ASN A 161 1.88 -14.98 -3.59
C ASN A 161 1.96 -13.96 -4.74
N LEU A 162 2.40 -12.73 -4.46
CA LEU A 162 2.62 -11.68 -5.45
C LEU A 162 3.54 -12.15 -6.59
N SER A 163 4.70 -12.75 -6.23
CA SER A 163 5.64 -13.28 -7.21
C SER A 163 5.03 -14.39 -8.07
N LYS A 164 4.25 -15.28 -7.47
CA LYS A 164 3.58 -16.36 -8.21
C LYS A 164 2.47 -15.85 -9.10
N GLN A 165 1.65 -14.89 -8.65
CA GLN A 165 0.63 -14.24 -9.47
C GLN A 165 1.29 -13.52 -10.66
N ARG A 166 2.34 -12.69 -10.42
CA ARG A 166 3.07 -12.04 -11.51
C ARG A 166 3.54 -13.04 -12.55
N ASN A 167 4.22 -14.09 -12.12
CA ASN A 167 4.84 -15.03 -13.03
C ASN A 167 3.81 -15.87 -13.80
N LYS A 168 2.74 -16.30 -13.15
CA LYS A 168 1.74 -17.20 -13.76
C LYS A 168 0.64 -16.47 -14.51
N ALA A 169 0.13 -15.37 -13.96
CA ALA A 169 -0.99 -14.64 -14.56
C ALA A 169 -0.57 -13.57 -15.56
N PHE A 170 0.56 -12.90 -15.33
CA PHE A 170 0.87 -11.66 -16.03
C PHE A 170 2.15 -11.69 -16.86
N ALA A 171 3.13 -12.52 -16.54
CA ALA A 171 4.42 -12.54 -17.23
C ALA A 171 4.64 -13.77 -18.12
N HIS A 172 4.04 -14.89 -17.81
CA HIS A 172 4.19 -16.13 -18.54
C HIS A 172 2.82 -16.77 -18.79
N ASN A 173 2.55 -17.13 -20.06
CA ASN A 173 1.45 -18.03 -20.39
C ASN A 173 1.82 -19.44 -19.88
N ASP A 174 1.62 -19.68 -18.58
CA ASP A 174 1.69 -21.02 -18.02
C ASP A 174 0.55 -21.82 -18.65
N GLY A 175 0.88 -22.83 -19.47
CA GLY A 175 -0.09 -23.60 -20.25
C GLY A 175 -1.19 -24.28 -19.41
N VAL A 176 -1.06 -24.31 -18.09
CA VAL A 176 -2.05 -24.89 -17.18
C VAL A 176 -2.99 -23.83 -16.59
N LEU A 177 -2.49 -22.61 -16.33
CA LEU A 177 -3.22 -21.59 -15.60
C LEU A 177 -3.41 -20.28 -16.35
N CYS A 178 -2.93 -20.17 -17.61
CA CYS A 178 -2.88 -18.90 -18.32
C CYS A 178 -4.25 -18.24 -18.58
N PHE A 179 -5.36 -18.99 -18.44
CA PHE A 179 -6.73 -18.48 -18.59
C PHE A 179 -7.63 -18.78 -17.38
N ASP A 180 -7.05 -19.33 -16.30
CA ASP A 180 -7.76 -19.65 -15.05
C ASP A 180 -7.39 -18.65 -13.96
N TYR A 181 -7.92 -17.43 -14.06
CA TYR A 181 -7.70 -16.38 -13.06
C TYR A 181 -8.27 -16.76 -11.68
N GLU A 182 -9.40 -17.45 -11.63
CA GLU A 182 -10.01 -17.91 -10.38
C GLU A 182 -9.14 -18.97 -9.69
N GLY A 183 -8.57 -19.89 -10.46
CA GLY A 183 -7.62 -20.88 -9.97
C GLY A 183 -6.33 -20.26 -9.46
N ILE A 184 -5.83 -19.21 -10.14
CA ILE A 184 -4.64 -18.46 -9.70
C ILE A 184 -4.91 -17.73 -8.39
N ASP A 185 -6.03 -17.03 -8.27
CA ASP A 185 -6.40 -16.30 -7.05
C ASP A 185 -6.64 -17.26 -5.89
N SER A 186 -7.28 -18.40 -6.13
CA SER A 186 -7.49 -19.43 -5.13
C SER A 186 -6.18 -20.07 -4.64
N ALA A 187 -5.24 -20.33 -5.56
CA ALA A 187 -3.95 -20.96 -5.24
C ALA A 187 -2.94 -19.99 -4.58
N PHE A 188 -3.00 -18.70 -4.94
CA PHE A 188 -2.06 -17.68 -4.50
C PHE A 188 -2.79 -16.39 -4.11
N PRO A 189 -3.63 -16.41 -3.06
CA PRO A 189 -4.50 -15.29 -2.73
C PRO A 189 -3.70 -14.02 -2.41
N LEU A 190 -4.09 -12.92 -3.06
CA LEU A 190 -3.57 -11.57 -2.87
C LEU A 190 -4.75 -10.60 -2.83
N ASP A 191 -5.43 -10.58 -1.69
CA ASP A 191 -6.58 -9.72 -1.45
C ASP A 191 -6.18 -8.23 -1.28
N LEU A 192 -7.17 -7.36 -1.20
CA LEU A 192 -6.95 -5.93 -1.02
C LEU A 192 -6.17 -5.60 0.26
N ASP A 193 -6.37 -6.35 1.33
CA ASP A 193 -5.67 -6.13 2.60
C ASP A 193 -4.18 -6.47 2.47
N ALA A 194 -3.86 -7.58 1.80
CA ALA A 194 -2.49 -7.96 1.49
C ALA A 194 -1.80 -6.94 0.58
N MET A 195 -2.48 -6.50 -0.50
CA MET A 195 -1.96 -5.46 -1.39
C MET A 195 -1.76 -4.13 -0.66
N THR A 196 -2.69 -3.76 0.22
CA THR A 196 -2.59 -2.55 1.05
C THR A 196 -1.40 -2.64 2.00
N ALA A 197 -1.21 -3.75 2.69
CA ALA A 197 -0.09 -3.95 3.59
C ALA A 197 1.27 -3.87 2.88
N LEU A 198 1.38 -4.47 1.69
CA LEU A 198 2.58 -4.38 0.85
C LEU A 198 2.83 -2.93 0.39
N THR A 199 1.79 -2.24 -0.05
CA THR A 199 1.88 -0.86 -0.54
C THR A 199 2.25 0.11 0.58
N ASP A 200 1.63 -0.01 1.74
CA ASP A 200 1.92 0.86 2.89
C ASP A 200 3.36 0.70 3.36
N TYR A 201 3.85 -0.55 3.43
CA TYR A 201 5.26 -0.80 3.73
C TYR A 201 6.19 -0.16 2.68
N ALA A 202 5.88 -0.31 1.39
CA ALA A 202 6.67 0.24 0.30
C ALA A 202 6.78 1.77 0.38
N LEU A 203 5.65 2.43 0.61
CA LEU A 203 5.58 3.89 0.80
C LEU A 203 6.37 4.35 2.02
N GLU A 204 6.16 3.71 3.16
CA GLU A 204 6.82 4.08 4.41
C GLU A 204 8.34 3.95 4.30
N PHE A 205 8.84 2.84 3.76
CA PHE A 205 10.27 2.61 3.64
C PHE A 205 10.94 3.57 2.65
N SER A 206 10.37 3.73 1.45
CA SER A 206 10.93 4.65 0.44
C SER A 206 10.90 6.10 0.93
N ARG A 207 9.79 6.52 1.57
CA ARG A 207 9.65 7.84 2.18
C ARG A 207 10.69 8.07 3.28
N PHE A 208 10.95 7.06 4.11
CA PHE A 208 11.98 7.14 5.14
C PHE A 208 13.37 7.37 4.53
N VAL A 209 13.75 6.59 3.51
CA VAL A 209 15.05 6.75 2.84
C VAL A 209 15.21 8.15 2.24
N ILE A 210 14.16 8.64 1.55
CA ILE A 210 14.14 9.99 0.96
C ILE A 210 14.31 11.05 2.07
N ALA A 211 13.48 10.96 3.13
CA ALA A 211 13.52 11.93 4.22
C ALA A 211 14.86 11.93 4.95
N TYR A 212 15.46 10.75 5.13
CA TYR A 212 16.77 10.60 5.76
C TYR A 212 17.85 11.37 5.01
N ILE A 213 17.90 11.22 3.68
CA ILE A 213 18.97 11.79 2.88
C ILE A 213 18.71 13.28 2.57
N THR A 214 17.46 13.64 2.25
CA THR A 214 17.11 14.98 1.74
C THR A 214 16.56 15.93 2.79
N GLY A 215 16.17 15.42 3.97
CA GLY A 215 15.41 16.18 4.97
C GLY A 215 13.97 16.48 4.55
N THR A 216 13.51 15.99 3.39
CA THR A 216 12.18 16.28 2.83
C THR A 216 11.25 15.09 2.96
N VAL A 217 10.07 15.30 3.52
CA VAL A 217 9.06 14.27 3.70
C VAL A 217 8.07 14.28 2.53
N LYS A 218 8.02 13.19 1.77
CA LYS A 218 7.03 12.98 0.69
C LYS A 218 5.62 12.79 1.27
N MET A 219 4.62 13.35 0.60
CA MET A 219 3.21 13.14 0.95
C MET A 219 2.72 11.78 0.43
N ILE A 220 1.96 11.07 1.26
CA ILE A 220 1.29 9.82 0.89
C ILE A 220 -0.13 10.17 0.38
N PRO A 221 -0.68 9.43 -0.62
CA PRO A 221 -2.05 9.65 -1.06
C PRO A 221 -3.03 9.49 0.11
N GLY A 222 -3.84 10.51 0.34
CA GLY A 222 -4.99 10.42 1.23
C GLY A 222 -6.17 9.74 0.55
N LYS A 223 -7.19 9.37 1.34
CA LYS A 223 -8.48 9.00 0.76
C LYS A 223 -8.97 10.18 -0.09
N ASN A 224 -9.28 9.89 -1.35
CA ASN A 224 -10.00 10.83 -2.19
C ASN A 224 -11.48 10.69 -1.80
N ASP A 225 -11.92 11.58 -0.91
CA ASP A 225 -13.21 11.45 -0.26
C ASP A 225 -14.32 11.78 -1.26
N ASN A 226 -15.05 10.76 -1.70
CA ASN A 226 -16.38 10.83 -2.27
C ASN A 226 -16.54 11.24 -3.75
N ASP A 227 -15.49 11.36 -4.57
CA ASP A 227 -15.67 11.73 -5.98
C ASP A 227 -16.57 10.75 -6.72
N LEU A 228 -16.35 9.44 -6.54
CA LEU A 228 -17.20 8.42 -7.14
C LEU A 228 -18.60 8.45 -6.53
N GLU A 229 -18.72 8.57 -5.21
CA GLU A 229 -20.00 8.63 -4.52
C GLU A 229 -20.81 9.85 -4.96
N ASN A 230 -20.20 11.03 -5.07
CA ASN A 230 -20.85 12.23 -5.55
C ASN A 230 -21.35 12.08 -6.99
N THR A 231 -20.56 11.43 -7.85
CA THR A 231 -20.96 11.14 -9.24
C THR A 231 -22.17 10.19 -9.28
N LEU A 232 -22.13 9.11 -8.50
CA LEU A 232 -23.24 8.15 -8.44
C LEU A 232 -24.51 8.77 -7.84
N LEU A 233 -24.40 9.68 -6.89
CA LEU A 233 -25.53 10.43 -6.36
C LEU A 233 -26.17 11.32 -7.42
N LEU A 234 -25.39 11.97 -8.28
CA LEU A 234 -25.93 12.74 -9.40
C LEU A 234 -26.67 11.84 -10.40
N VAL A 235 -26.12 10.67 -10.73
CA VAL A 235 -26.80 9.68 -11.59
C VAL A 235 -28.13 9.25 -10.97
N LYS A 236 -28.12 8.91 -9.68
CA LYS A 236 -29.33 8.52 -8.94
C LYS A 236 -30.41 9.61 -9.02
N ASN A 237 -30.06 10.84 -8.71
CA ASN A 237 -31.01 11.98 -8.77
C ASN A 237 -31.58 12.18 -10.18
N ALA A 238 -30.76 11.99 -11.22
CA ALA A 238 -31.20 12.08 -12.61
C ALA A 238 -32.17 10.96 -12.97
N MET A 239 -31.94 9.73 -12.53
CA MET A 239 -32.83 8.57 -12.74
C MET A 239 -34.18 8.80 -12.05
N GLU A 240 -34.19 9.19 -10.76
CA GLU A 240 -35.41 9.49 -10.01
C GLU A 240 -36.22 10.62 -10.65
N SER A 241 -35.55 11.64 -11.19
CA SER A 241 -36.20 12.77 -11.85
C SER A 241 -36.83 12.38 -13.21
N SER A 242 -36.31 11.37 -13.89
CA SER A 242 -36.81 10.88 -15.18
C SER A 242 -37.99 9.93 -15.03
N GLU A 243 -38.21 9.30 -13.87
CA GLU A 243 -39.38 8.43 -13.62
C GLU A 243 -40.68 9.19 -13.28
N ILE A 244 -40.62 10.48 -12.92
CA ILE A 244 -41.76 11.26 -12.50
C ILE A 244 -42.79 11.63 -13.61
N PRO A 245 -42.47 11.69 -14.93
CA PRO A 245 -43.46 12.16 -15.94
C PRO A 245 -44.49 11.12 -16.40
N GLN A 246 -44.36 9.83 -16.14
CA GLN A 246 -45.27 8.82 -16.74
C GLN A 246 -46.58 8.61 -15.96
N GLN A 247 -46.73 9.06 -14.73
CA GLN A 247 -47.95 8.86 -13.95
C GLN A 247 -48.99 9.98 -14.13
N LYS A 248 -48.66 11.14 -14.71
CA LYS A 248 -49.61 12.27 -14.87
C LYS A 248 -50.41 12.30 -16.17
N VAL A 249 -50.17 11.41 -17.12
CA VAL A 249 -50.86 11.43 -18.45
C VAL A 249 -51.97 10.38 -18.57
N ARG A 250 -52.26 9.57 -17.55
CA ARG A 250 -53.34 8.56 -17.60
C ARG A 250 -54.57 8.84 -16.73
N ALA A 251 -54.80 10.09 -16.34
CA ALA A 251 -56.01 10.47 -15.62
C ALA A 251 -56.71 11.68 -16.31
N HIS A 252 -57.14 11.50 -17.58
CA HIS A 252 -58.25 12.26 -18.18
C HIS A 252 -58.92 11.46 -19.30
#